data_193d5da9c388f2865ded66ecdcb88b25
#
_entry.id   193d5da9c388f2865ded66ecdcb88b25
#
_cell.length_a   1.000
_cell.length_b   1.000
_cell.length_c   1.000
_cell.angle_alpha   90.00
_cell.angle_beta   90.00
_cell.angle_gamma   90.00
#
_symmetry.space_group_name_H-M   'P 1'
#
loop_
_entity.id
_entity.type
_entity.pdbx_description
1 polymer ?
#
loop_
_entity_poly.entity_id
_entity_poly.type
_entity_poly.pdbx_seq_one_letter_code
_entity_poly.pdbx_strand_id
1 'polypeptide(L)' 'MTNVEFENRLNVLKLSKKEFVETVGMPYQTLMNWKQKDETPYWVEPFLFYYEKGKALDELLSIIKKYEK' A
#
# COMPACT_ATOMS: atom_id res chain seq x y z
N MET A 1 -1.90 11.66 -6.17
CA MET A 1 -1.60 12.19 -4.82
C MET A 1 -0.17 12.73 -4.76
N THR A 2 0.09 13.66 -3.86
CA THR A 2 1.44 14.18 -3.67
C THR A 2 2.31 13.15 -2.97
N ASN A 3 3.63 13.35 -3.02
CA ASN A 3 4.55 12.44 -2.35
C ASN A 3 4.33 12.40 -0.82
N VAL A 4 4.01 13.55 -0.22
CA VAL A 4 3.72 13.62 1.21
C VAL A 4 2.48 12.80 1.57
N GLU A 5 1.42 12.94 0.79
CA GLU A 5 0.19 12.14 0.98
C GLU A 5 0.48 10.64 0.84
N PHE A 6 1.29 10.27 -0.15
CA PHE A 6 1.69 8.89 -0.38
C PHE A 6 2.46 8.33 0.82
N GLU A 7 3.45 9.07 1.31
CA GLU A 7 4.24 8.62 2.47
C GLU A 7 3.39 8.50 3.72
N ASN A 8 2.48 9.46 3.96
CA ASN A 8 1.55 9.40 5.08
C ASN A 8 0.65 8.17 5.01
N ARG A 9 0.19 7.85 3.81
CA ARG A 9 -0.66 6.69 3.58
C ARG A 9 0.08 5.39 3.87
N LEU A 10 1.34 5.28 3.42
CA LEU A 10 2.17 4.12 3.74
C LEU A 10 2.37 3.96 5.24
N ASN A 11 2.59 5.07 5.95
CA ASN A 11 2.74 5.04 7.40
C ASN A 11 1.48 4.53 8.10
N VAL A 12 0.31 4.98 7.66
CA VAL A 12 -0.97 4.51 8.20
C VAL A 12 -1.14 3.01 8.00
N LEU A 13 -0.72 2.52 6.84
CA LEU A 13 -0.83 1.09 6.51
C LEU A 13 0.32 0.27 7.11
N LYS A 14 1.29 0.91 7.75
CA LYS A 14 2.50 0.27 8.28
C LYS A 14 3.27 -0.47 7.20
N LEU A 15 3.30 0.11 6.02
CA LEU A 15 3.94 -0.45 4.84
C LEU A 15 5.18 0.38 4.51
N SER A 16 6.35 -0.25 4.49
CA SER A 16 7.58 0.44 4.10
C SER A 16 7.62 0.65 2.58
N LYS A 17 8.43 1.62 2.14
CA LYS A 17 8.62 1.85 0.71
C LYS A 17 9.14 0.61 0.00
N LYS A 18 10.05 -0.12 0.64
CA LYS A 18 10.60 -1.36 0.10
C LYS A 18 9.51 -2.42 -0.06
N GLU A 19 8.68 -2.60 0.96
CA GLU A 19 7.57 -3.54 0.90
C GLU A 19 6.56 -3.15 -0.17
N PHE A 20 6.29 -1.86 -0.32
CA PHE A 20 5.39 -1.37 -1.35
C PHE A 20 5.87 -1.73 -2.75
N VAL A 21 7.15 -1.43 -3.07
CA VAL A 21 7.68 -1.73 -4.41
C VAL A 21 7.75 -3.23 -4.66
N GLU A 22 8.03 -4.03 -3.65
CA GLU A 22 8.01 -5.49 -3.77
C GLU A 22 6.60 -6.00 -4.05
N THR A 23 5.61 -5.45 -3.36
CA THR A 23 4.20 -5.86 -3.53
C THR A 23 3.68 -5.56 -4.93
N VAL A 24 4.00 -4.39 -5.48
CA VAL A 24 3.55 -4.02 -6.83
C VAL A 24 4.48 -4.50 -7.93
N GLY A 25 5.66 -5.01 -7.57
CA GLY A 25 6.60 -5.56 -8.55
C GLY A 25 7.31 -4.53 -9.39
N MET A 26 7.68 -3.38 -8.82
CA MET A 26 8.39 -2.33 -9.56
C MET A 26 9.75 -2.02 -8.94
N PRO A 27 10.68 -1.42 -9.71
CA PRO A 27 11.97 -0.99 -9.19
C PRO A 27 11.83 0.15 -8.19
N TYR A 28 12.67 0.16 -7.15
CA TYR A 28 12.68 1.23 -6.16
C TYR A 28 12.96 2.60 -6.80
N GLN A 29 13.75 2.62 -7.86
CA GLN A 29 14.05 3.87 -8.58
C GLN A 29 12.79 4.56 -9.10
N THR A 30 11.79 3.80 -9.50
CA THR A 30 10.51 4.36 -9.94
C THR A 30 9.87 5.17 -8.81
N LEU A 31 9.93 4.67 -7.59
CA LEU A 31 9.39 5.38 -6.43
C LEU A 31 10.17 6.67 -6.17
N MET A 32 11.48 6.67 -6.34
CA MET A 32 12.31 7.87 -6.21
C MET A 32 11.95 8.92 -7.27
N ASN A 33 11.60 8.48 -8.48
CA ASN A 33 11.15 9.38 -9.54
C ASN A 33 9.84 10.09 -9.15
N TRP A 34 8.93 9.37 -8.49
CA TRP A 34 7.69 9.98 -7.98
C TRP A 34 8.00 11.06 -6.94
N LYS A 35 8.96 10.81 -6.08
CA LYS A 35 9.36 11.80 -5.07
C LYS A 35 9.87 13.08 -5.70
N GLN A 36 10.68 12.97 -6.77
CA GLN A 36 11.20 14.11 -7.49
C GLN A 36 10.10 14.94 -8.15
N LYS A 37 9.08 14.26 -8.70
CA LYS A 37 7.95 14.92 -9.36
C LYS A 37 6.90 15.41 -8.36
N ASP A 38 6.98 14.96 -7.13
CA ASP A 38 5.99 15.20 -6.08
C ASP A 38 4.59 14.75 -6.49
N GLU A 39 4.52 13.67 -7.25
CA GLU A 39 3.26 13.13 -7.74
C GLU A 39 3.38 11.64 -7.99
N THR A 40 2.35 10.88 -7.57
CA THR A 40 2.26 9.46 -7.87
C THR A 40 1.30 9.24 -9.04
N PRO A 41 1.44 8.11 -9.76
CA PRO A 41 0.47 7.75 -10.81
C PRO A 41 -0.95 7.60 -10.26
N TYR A 42 -1.94 7.74 -11.12
CA TYR A 42 -3.35 7.70 -10.73
C TYR A 42 -3.77 6.37 -10.09
N TRP A 43 -3.08 5.27 -10.41
CA TRP A 43 -3.45 3.94 -9.92
C TRP A 43 -3.04 3.70 -8.45
N VAL A 44 -2.14 4.55 -7.93
CA VAL A 44 -1.60 4.36 -6.56
C VAL A 44 -2.67 4.55 -5.50
N GLU A 45 -3.48 5.59 -5.62
CA GLU A 45 -4.52 5.89 -4.64
C GLU A 45 -5.56 4.78 -4.50
N PRO A 46 -6.18 4.31 -5.60
CA PRO A 46 -7.12 3.18 -5.49
C PRO A 46 -6.42 1.88 -5.05
N PHE A 47 -5.16 1.68 -5.44
CA PHE A 47 -4.40 0.51 -5.00
C PHE A 47 -4.27 0.48 -3.49
N LEU A 48 -3.86 1.59 -2.87
CA LEU A 48 -3.71 1.67 -1.42
C LEU A 48 -5.04 1.50 -0.70
N PHE A 49 -6.11 2.04 -1.26
CA PHE A 49 -7.45 1.88 -0.72
C PHE A 49 -7.86 0.40 -0.67
N TYR A 50 -7.68 -0.31 -1.76
CA TYR A 50 -8.02 -1.73 -1.83
C TYR A 50 -7.06 -2.59 -1.00
N TYR A 51 -5.80 -2.20 -0.93
CA TYR A 51 -4.82 -2.88 -0.09
C TYR A 51 -5.26 -2.83 1.38
N GLU A 52 -5.68 -1.67 1.84
CA GLU A 52 -6.17 -1.49 3.21
C GLU A 52 -7.40 -2.37 3.48
N LYS A 53 -8.34 -2.39 2.55
CA LYS A 53 -9.54 -3.21 2.67
C LYS A 53 -9.24 -4.71 2.64
N GLY A 54 -8.32 -5.12 1.77
CA GLY A 54 -7.91 -6.51 1.69
C GLY A 54 -7.26 -7.00 2.97
N LYS A 55 -6.45 -6.16 3.59
CA LYS A 55 -5.82 -6.48 4.86
C LYS A 55 -6.85 -6.65 5.97
N ALA A 56 -7.84 -5.76 6.03
CA ALA A 56 -8.94 -5.86 6.99
C ALA A 56 -9.76 -7.13 6.76
N LEU A 57 -10.02 -7.48 5.51
CA LEU A 57 -10.74 -8.69 5.16
C LEU A 57 -9.97 -9.93 5.58
N ASP A 58 -8.65 -9.94 5.37
CA ASP A 58 -7.79 -11.05 5.78
C ASP A 58 -7.84 -11.26 7.29
N GLU A 59 -7.85 -10.19 8.06
CA GLU A 59 -7.98 -10.26 9.52
C GLU A 59 -9.33 -10.87 9.93
N LEU A 60 -10.42 -10.47 9.28
CA LEU A 60 -11.75 -11.03 9.53
C LEU A 60 -11.80 -12.51 9.18
N LEU A 61 -11.25 -12.89 8.03
CA LEU A 61 -11.20 -14.29 7.60
C LEU A 61 -10.37 -15.13 8.58
N SER A 62 -9.30 -14.56 9.11
CA SER A 62 -8.47 -15.22 10.11
C SER A 62 -9.25 -15.54 11.39
N ILE A 63 -10.08 -14.59 11.85
CA ILE A 63 -10.93 -14.77 13.02
C ILE A 63 -11.97 -15.86 12.78
N ILE A 64 -12.62 -15.83 11.61
CA ILE A 64 -13.62 -16.82 11.25
C ILE A 64 -13.03 -18.23 11.24
N LYS A 65 -11.83 -18.38 10.69
CA LYS A 65 -11.14 -19.68 10.62
C LYS A 65 -10.83 -20.27 11.99
N LYS A 66 -10.63 -19.43 13.00
CA LYS A 66 -10.39 -19.90 14.37
C LYS A 66 -11.62 -20.60 14.96
N TYR A 67 -12.81 -20.22 14.53
CA TYR A 67 -14.07 -20.76 15.02
C TYR A 67 -14.67 -21.81 14.12
N GLU A 68 -14.15 -21.98 12.91
CA GLU A 68 -14.52 -23.04 12.00
C GLU A 68 -13.69 -24.28 12.27
N LYS A 69 -14.34 -25.40 12.36
CA LYS A 69 -13.67 -26.69 12.50
C LYS A 69 -13.86 -27.56 11.28
#